data_cc1145c6bbb7e346a98ab9b874304156
#
_entry.id   cc1145c6bbb7e346a98ab9b874304156
#
_cell.length_a   1.000
_cell.length_b   1.000
_cell.length_c   1.000
_cell.angle_alpha   90.00
_cell.angle_beta   90.00
_cell.angle_gamma   90.00
#
_symmetry.space_group_name_H-M   'P 1'
#
loop_
_entity.id
_entity.type
_entity.pdbx_description
1 polymer ?
#
loop_
_entity_poly.entity_id
_entity_poly.type
_entity_poly.pdbx_seq_one_letter_code
_entity_poly.pdbx_strand_id
1 'polypeptide(L)'
;MIPRGSIRAKLLIGLGTVALIAAACGGGSSAAPSAAAKYKIGYSNGGGVGNGFREEQVCTAKAEALASGKVSELTTIHRDTDAAGQLQDLRDLIAKGVDAIVFNPNDPDALNPALAEAKAAGIKTVSVDAYVTDPDTYNLYNNQIKYAELGATWLFEQLGGKGKVYYMRGIAGHPADSDRDIGFKNALKKYPGIEVVPNADGVHTKWDPAEGTKLINEFIASGQYDTIQGIWTSGIDSVVVDAIKAANKPFVPIVGADLGGFVAQLLDPKGYPNLKGVAVTNTAAVGGAGVNLALKLLNGDKIVTAGERANTVLLDPVPADNTTDAGKALLKSWQVDGLDPNWPLGLNVPGYTTATGAQAVACKGPGE
;
A
#
# COMPACT_ATOMS: atom_id res chain seq x y z
N MET A 1 79.54 38.76 -4.08
CA MET A 1 80.11 39.61 -2.97
C MET A 1 79.44 39.15 -1.70
N ILE A 2 80.24 38.60 -0.81
CA ILE A 2 80.02 38.27 0.60
C ILE A 2 80.32 39.58 1.40
N PRO A 3 79.83 39.84 2.63
CA PRO A 3 79.98 38.98 3.81
C PRO A 3 78.78 39.02 4.80
N ARG A 4 78.56 37.92 5.54
CA ARG A 4 79.09 37.54 6.87
C ARG A 4 78.87 38.60 8.03
N GLY A 5 78.25 38.05 9.09
CA GLY A 5 78.26 38.65 10.40
C GLY A 5 77.53 37.80 11.44
N SER A 6 78.27 36.93 12.11
CA SER A 6 77.91 36.09 13.27
C SER A 6 78.03 37.01 14.56
N ILE A 7 77.43 36.58 15.69
CA ILE A 7 77.99 36.54 17.05
C ILE A 7 76.89 36.04 18.02
N ARG A 8 77.08 35.02 18.60
CA ARG A 8 77.20 34.28 19.88
C ARG A 8 76.91 35.10 21.15
N ALA A 9 76.18 34.64 22.12
CA ALA A 9 76.65 33.99 23.32
C ALA A 9 75.59 33.97 24.46
N LYS A 10 75.43 32.82 25.05
CA LYS A 10 75.59 32.31 26.43
C LYS A 10 74.51 32.79 27.45
N LEU A 11 73.78 31.77 27.96
CA LEU A 11 73.93 30.96 29.18
C LEU A 11 73.54 31.75 30.49
N LEU A 12 72.54 31.23 31.18
CA LEU A 12 72.63 30.87 32.61
C LEU A 12 71.38 30.10 33.11
N ILE A 13 71.71 29.21 33.95
CA ILE A 13 71.01 28.12 34.64
C ILE A 13 70.11 28.62 35.75
N GLY A 14 68.98 27.97 35.98
CA GLY A 14 68.18 28.11 37.19
C GLY A 14 67.36 26.84 37.41
N LEU A 15 67.84 25.94 38.29
CA LEU A 15 67.10 24.77 38.81
C LEU A 15 65.93 25.24 39.67
N GLY A 16 64.79 24.60 39.50
CA GLY A 16 63.65 24.72 40.39
C GLY A 16 62.72 23.51 40.21
N THR A 17 62.99 22.46 40.95
CA THR A 17 62.11 21.28 41.09
C THR A 17 60.88 21.62 41.90
N VAL A 18 59.70 21.49 41.24
CA VAL A 18 58.43 21.29 41.98
C VAL A 18 57.64 20.19 41.32
N ALA A 19 57.52 19.11 42.04
CA ALA A 19 56.65 18.01 41.68
C ALA A 19 55.18 18.43 41.86
N LEU A 20 54.40 18.35 40.79
CA LEU A 20 52.96 18.43 40.86
C LEU A 20 52.35 17.20 40.24
N ILE A 21 51.62 16.49 41.08
CA ILE A 21 50.80 15.32 40.78
C ILE A 21 49.70 15.78 39.79
N ALA A 22 49.77 15.34 38.52
CA ALA A 22 48.68 15.49 37.59
C ALA A 22 47.73 14.28 37.72
N ALA A 23 46.59 14.53 38.36
CA ALA A 23 45.43 13.64 38.26
C ALA A 23 45.00 13.54 36.80
N ALA A 24 45.15 12.36 36.22
CA ALA A 24 44.58 12.05 34.89
C ALA A 24 43.07 11.93 35.02
N CYS A 25 42.38 13.06 34.77
CA CYS A 25 40.96 12.98 34.37
C CYS A 25 40.92 12.55 32.94
N GLY A 26 40.59 11.25 32.74
CA GLY A 26 40.21 10.70 31.44
C GLY A 26 38.97 11.41 30.95
N GLY A 27 39.13 12.47 30.14
CA GLY A 27 38.08 13.05 29.35
C GLY A 27 37.70 12.08 28.25
N GLY A 28 36.76 11.17 28.53
CA GLY A 28 36.04 10.46 27.50
C GLY A 28 35.28 11.50 26.68
N SER A 29 35.79 11.82 25.49
CA SER A 29 35.01 12.52 24.47
C SER A 29 33.82 11.61 24.17
N SER A 30 32.70 11.85 24.86
CA SER A 30 31.40 11.37 24.39
C SER A 30 31.20 12.04 23.03
N ALA A 31 31.49 11.31 21.97
CA ALA A 31 31.05 11.70 20.65
C ALA A 31 29.53 11.95 20.75
N ALA A 32 29.12 13.18 20.52
CA ALA A 32 27.70 13.48 20.41
C ALA A 32 27.12 12.47 19.41
N PRO A 33 25.95 11.88 19.72
CA PRO A 33 25.34 10.96 18.78
C PRO A 33 25.23 11.68 17.44
N SER A 34 25.89 11.13 16.43
CA SER A 34 25.77 11.61 15.05
C SER A 34 24.30 11.69 14.73
N ALA A 35 23.80 12.88 14.38
CA ALA A 35 22.43 13.03 13.95
C ALA A 35 22.19 11.97 12.87
N ALA A 36 21.24 11.07 13.10
CA ALA A 36 20.92 10.00 12.16
C ALA A 36 20.65 10.63 10.78
N ALA A 37 21.26 10.09 9.75
CA ALA A 37 21.07 10.58 8.39
C ALA A 37 19.58 10.63 8.08
N LYS A 38 19.13 11.78 7.58
CA LYS A 38 17.74 11.96 7.17
C LYS A 38 17.66 11.88 5.66
N TYR A 39 16.76 11.05 5.18
CA TYR A 39 16.56 10.76 3.77
C TYR A 39 15.47 11.63 3.16
N LYS A 40 15.56 11.87 1.86
CA LYS A 40 14.51 12.41 1.01
C LYS A 40 13.84 11.28 0.26
N ILE A 41 12.53 11.14 0.41
CA ILE A 41 11.75 10.09 -0.24
C ILE A 41 10.79 10.73 -1.26
N GLY A 42 10.75 10.18 -2.46
CA GLY A 42 9.71 10.46 -3.44
C GLY A 42 8.56 9.45 -3.31
N TYR A 43 7.32 9.91 -3.41
CA TYR A 43 6.15 9.05 -3.47
C TYR A 43 5.30 9.39 -4.69
N SER A 44 5.11 8.42 -5.60
CA SER A 44 4.26 8.59 -6.78
C SER A 44 3.05 7.67 -6.71
N ASN A 45 1.85 8.25 -6.79
CA ASN A 45 0.59 7.54 -6.85
C ASN A 45 -0.20 8.02 -8.07
N GLY A 46 -0.04 7.30 -9.18
CA GLY A 46 -0.62 7.65 -10.46
C GLY A 46 -2.06 7.16 -10.58
N GLY A 47 -3.03 8.06 -10.53
CA GLY A 47 -4.44 7.75 -10.70
C GLY A 47 -5.22 7.60 -9.40
N GLY A 48 -6.55 7.64 -9.52
CA GLY A 48 -7.47 7.44 -8.42
C GLY A 48 -7.52 8.57 -7.40
N VAL A 49 -7.32 9.84 -7.82
CA VAL A 49 -7.62 10.99 -6.95
C VAL A 49 -9.08 10.93 -6.52
N GLY A 50 -9.31 11.00 -5.19
CA GLY A 50 -10.64 10.79 -4.59
C GLY A 50 -11.02 9.32 -4.40
N ASN A 51 -10.21 8.36 -4.82
CA ASN A 51 -10.38 6.96 -4.46
C ASN A 51 -9.81 6.73 -3.05
N GLY A 52 -10.63 6.25 -2.11
CA GLY A 52 -10.27 6.10 -0.71
C GLY A 52 -9.00 5.27 -0.47
N PHE A 53 -8.81 4.19 -1.22
CA PHE A 53 -7.60 3.37 -1.14
C PHE A 53 -6.34 4.16 -1.54
N ARG A 54 -6.41 4.97 -2.59
CA ARG A 54 -5.28 5.78 -3.07
C ARG A 54 -4.97 6.95 -2.13
N GLU A 55 -6.01 7.59 -1.60
CA GLU A 55 -5.85 8.65 -0.59
C GLU A 55 -5.20 8.11 0.69
N GLU A 56 -5.65 6.96 1.17
CA GLU A 56 -5.08 6.33 2.35
C GLU A 56 -3.62 5.88 2.11
N GLN A 57 -3.26 5.40 0.93
CA GLN A 57 -1.87 5.10 0.60
C GLN A 57 -0.96 6.30 0.78
N VAL A 58 -1.39 7.47 0.31
CA VAL A 58 -0.64 8.73 0.48
C VAL A 58 -0.54 9.09 1.96
N CYS A 59 -1.64 9.00 2.70
CA CYS A 59 -1.68 9.35 4.12
C CYS A 59 -0.83 8.41 4.97
N THR A 60 -0.85 7.11 4.70
CA THR A 60 0.02 6.15 5.40
C THR A 60 1.49 6.34 5.06
N ALA A 61 1.83 6.69 3.81
CA ALA A 61 3.20 7.05 3.43
C ALA A 61 3.70 8.28 4.18
N LYS A 62 2.87 9.34 4.28
CA LYS A 62 3.18 10.55 5.05
C LYS A 62 3.38 10.23 6.54
N ALA A 63 2.45 9.49 7.13
CA ALA A 63 2.50 9.10 8.53
C ALA A 63 3.76 8.29 8.87
N GLU A 64 4.12 7.31 8.03
CA GLU A 64 5.32 6.48 8.24
C GLU A 64 6.60 7.31 8.07
N ALA A 65 6.67 8.18 7.06
CA ALA A 65 7.80 9.08 6.88
C ALA A 65 8.04 9.95 8.13
N LEU A 66 6.96 10.49 8.72
CA LEU A 66 7.01 11.28 9.95
C LEU A 66 7.39 10.42 11.16
N ALA A 67 6.71 9.29 11.37
CA ALA A 67 6.88 8.41 12.53
C ALA A 67 8.28 7.79 12.59
N SER A 68 8.89 7.50 11.43
CA SER A 68 10.25 6.95 11.35
C SER A 68 11.32 7.85 11.95
N GLY A 69 11.10 9.16 11.95
CA GLY A 69 12.09 10.19 12.33
C GLY A 69 13.32 10.26 11.40
N LYS A 70 13.38 9.43 10.35
CA LYS A 70 14.51 9.28 9.43
C LYS A 70 14.30 9.99 8.09
N VAL A 71 13.10 10.47 7.80
CA VAL A 71 12.77 11.20 6.57
C VAL A 71 12.78 12.69 6.85
N SER A 72 13.58 13.45 6.09
CA SER A 72 13.62 14.91 6.15
C SER A 72 12.58 15.55 5.24
N GLU A 73 12.26 14.89 4.13
CA GLU A 73 11.34 15.38 3.12
C GLU A 73 10.64 14.18 2.45
N LEU A 74 9.31 14.24 2.35
CA LEU A 74 8.51 13.35 1.51
C LEU A 74 7.89 14.17 0.37
N THR A 75 8.43 14.03 -0.84
CA THR A 75 7.84 14.65 -2.03
C THR A 75 6.77 13.73 -2.59
N THR A 76 5.51 14.14 -2.52
CA THR A 76 4.38 13.36 -3.02
C THR A 76 3.91 13.90 -4.38
N ILE A 77 3.77 13.04 -5.38
CA ILE A 77 3.07 13.29 -6.65
C ILE A 77 1.87 12.35 -6.68
N HIS A 78 0.68 12.90 -6.44
CA HIS A 78 -0.59 12.16 -6.48
C HIS A 78 -1.55 12.88 -7.41
N ARG A 79 -1.82 12.28 -8.56
CA ARG A 79 -2.65 12.86 -9.61
C ARG A 79 -3.18 11.78 -10.55
N ASP A 80 -4.32 12.04 -11.17
CA ASP A 80 -4.83 11.19 -12.23
C ASP A 80 -3.92 11.28 -13.44
N THR A 81 -3.33 10.15 -13.81
CA THR A 81 -2.46 10.03 -14.97
C THR A 81 -2.41 8.58 -15.47
N ASP A 82 -1.96 8.41 -16.71
CA ASP A 82 -1.63 7.11 -17.29
C ASP A 82 -0.17 6.69 -16.99
N ALA A 83 0.24 5.57 -17.55
CA ALA A 83 1.60 5.07 -17.39
C ALA A 83 2.67 6.03 -17.94
N ALA A 84 2.39 6.76 -19.04
CA ALA A 84 3.31 7.72 -19.61
C ALA A 84 3.50 8.94 -18.70
N GLY A 85 2.41 9.45 -18.13
CA GLY A 85 2.47 10.54 -17.15
C GLY A 85 3.16 10.11 -15.87
N GLN A 86 2.94 8.87 -15.37
CA GLN A 86 3.64 8.35 -14.21
C GLN A 86 5.13 8.14 -14.47
N LEU A 87 5.52 7.71 -15.67
CA LEU A 87 6.93 7.65 -16.07
C LEU A 87 7.61 9.02 -15.91
N GLN A 88 6.92 10.11 -16.30
CA GLN A 88 7.43 11.47 -16.09
C GLN A 88 7.49 11.85 -14.62
N ASP A 89 6.50 11.47 -13.80
CA ASP A 89 6.52 11.70 -12.35
C ASP A 89 7.74 11.07 -11.68
N LEU A 90 8.11 9.84 -12.09
CA LEU A 90 9.32 9.20 -11.57
C LEU A 90 10.59 9.96 -11.97
N ARG A 91 10.67 10.45 -13.21
CA ARG A 91 11.79 11.29 -13.67
C ARG A 91 11.89 12.61 -12.93
N ASP A 92 10.75 13.23 -12.61
CA ASP A 92 10.71 14.46 -11.82
C ASP A 92 11.22 14.22 -10.39
N LEU A 93 10.90 13.08 -9.78
CA LEU A 93 11.45 12.68 -8.48
C LEU A 93 12.97 12.39 -8.55
N ILE A 94 13.44 11.73 -9.63
CA ILE A 94 14.88 11.52 -9.87
C ILE A 94 15.59 12.87 -9.98
N ALA A 95 15.05 13.79 -10.76
CA ALA A 95 15.63 15.14 -10.94
C ALA A 95 15.66 15.96 -9.63
N LYS A 96 14.76 15.73 -8.70
CA LYS A 96 14.76 16.31 -7.35
C LYS A 96 15.85 15.74 -6.44
N GLY A 97 16.53 14.67 -6.84
CA GLY A 97 17.60 14.05 -6.08
C GLY A 97 17.12 13.42 -4.79
N VAL A 98 16.02 12.65 -4.86
CA VAL A 98 15.55 11.84 -3.73
C VAL A 98 16.46 10.62 -3.53
N ASP A 99 16.52 10.09 -2.31
CA ASP A 99 17.32 8.90 -1.98
C ASP A 99 16.58 7.60 -2.34
N ALA A 100 15.25 7.62 -2.30
CA ALA A 100 14.40 6.51 -2.72
C ALA A 100 13.08 6.99 -3.31
N ILE A 101 12.48 6.17 -4.17
CA ILE A 101 11.16 6.38 -4.74
C ILE A 101 10.27 5.20 -4.37
N VAL A 102 9.12 5.51 -3.76
CA VAL A 102 8.03 4.58 -3.50
C VAL A 102 6.88 4.93 -4.45
N PHE A 103 6.27 3.96 -5.10
CA PHE A 103 5.23 4.24 -6.07
C PHE A 103 4.23 3.10 -6.22
N ASN A 104 2.97 3.42 -6.54
CA ASN A 104 1.98 2.44 -6.96
C ASN A 104 1.90 2.46 -8.48
N PRO A 105 2.37 1.40 -9.19
CA PRO A 105 2.52 1.43 -10.64
C PRO A 105 1.17 1.31 -11.36
N ASN A 106 0.99 2.11 -12.40
CA ASN A 106 -0.14 2.00 -13.32
C ASN A 106 0.04 0.89 -14.36
N ASP A 107 1.28 0.48 -14.60
CA ASP A 107 1.63 -0.54 -15.59
C ASP A 107 2.88 -1.30 -15.13
N PRO A 108 2.97 -2.63 -15.35
CA PRO A 108 4.08 -3.43 -14.84
C PRO A 108 5.39 -3.21 -15.59
N ASP A 109 5.36 -2.76 -16.85
CA ASP A 109 6.52 -2.68 -17.74
C ASP A 109 6.88 -1.25 -18.16
N ALA A 110 5.88 -0.39 -18.34
CA ALA A 110 6.04 0.94 -18.92
C ALA A 110 6.93 1.87 -18.09
N LEU A 111 7.09 1.59 -16.79
CA LEU A 111 7.91 2.40 -15.89
C LEU A 111 9.40 1.99 -15.87
N ASN A 112 9.75 0.83 -16.42
CA ASN A 112 11.11 0.28 -16.38
C ASN A 112 12.19 1.24 -16.87
N PRO A 113 12.00 2.09 -17.90
CA PRO A 113 13.01 3.07 -18.29
C PRO A 113 13.38 4.05 -17.17
N ALA A 114 12.40 4.60 -16.44
CA ALA A 114 12.67 5.49 -15.30
C ALA A 114 13.28 4.74 -14.11
N LEU A 115 12.92 3.48 -13.90
CA LEU A 115 13.49 2.64 -12.84
C LEU A 115 14.98 2.36 -13.10
N ALA A 116 15.34 2.11 -14.36
CA ALA A 116 16.76 2.00 -14.76
C ALA A 116 17.51 3.33 -14.58
N GLU A 117 16.90 4.47 -14.88
CA GLU A 117 17.46 5.81 -14.63
C GLU A 117 17.67 6.03 -13.11
N ALA A 118 16.69 5.68 -12.27
CA ALA A 118 16.78 5.75 -10.81
C ALA A 118 17.95 4.90 -10.27
N LYS A 119 18.07 3.65 -10.75
CA LYS A 119 19.18 2.76 -10.40
C LYS A 119 20.53 3.38 -10.77
N ALA A 120 20.67 3.92 -11.97
CA ALA A 120 21.90 4.59 -12.41
C ALA A 120 22.26 5.80 -11.54
N ALA A 121 21.27 6.49 -10.98
CA ALA A 121 21.44 7.57 -10.02
C ALA A 121 21.65 7.09 -8.57
N GLY A 122 21.66 5.79 -8.30
CA GLY A 122 21.79 5.22 -6.95
C GLY A 122 20.55 5.28 -6.08
N ILE A 123 19.40 5.68 -6.65
CA ILE A 123 18.12 5.80 -5.98
C ILE A 123 17.49 4.41 -5.76
N LYS A 124 17.02 4.12 -4.56
CA LYS A 124 16.27 2.90 -4.26
C LYS A 124 14.83 2.99 -4.73
N THR A 125 14.30 1.92 -5.32
CA THR A 125 12.93 1.89 -5.84
C THR A 125 12.11 0.80 -5.17
N VAL A 126 10.88 1.16 -4.77
CA VAL A 126 9.91 0.24 -4.15
C VAL A 126 8.54 0.47 -4.80
N SER A 127 8.02 -0.54 -5.48
CA SER A 127 6.62 -0.54 -5.89
C SER A 127 5.72 -1.04 -4.75
N VAL A 128 4.53 -0.48 -4.62
CA VAL A 128 3.54 -0.86 -3.60
C VAL A 128 2.20 -1.19 -4.25
N ASP A 129 1.42 -2.10 -3.63
CA ASP A 129 0.10 -2.56 -4.07
C ASP A 129 0.11 -3.38 -5.37
N ALA A 130 0.93 -3.02 -6.33
CA ALA A 130 1.11 -3.71 -7.60
C ALA A 130 2.61 -3.91 -7.89
N TYR A 131 2.93 -4.79 -8.80
CA TYR A 131 4.32 -5.11 -9.15
C TYR A 131 4.77 -4.41 -10.44
N VAL A 132 6.08 -4.31 -10.59
CA VAL A 132 6.76 -3.99 -11.85
C VAL A 132 7.74 -5.12 -12.21
N THR A 133 8.08 -5.21 -13.48
CA THR A 133 8.99 -6.25 -14.00
C THR A 133 10.47 -5.88 -13.91
N ASP A 134 10.80 -4.64 -13.51
CA ASP A 134 12.18 -4.24 -13.28
C ASP A 134 12.85 -5.13 -12.21
N PRO A 135 13.99 -5.78 -12.50
CA PRO A 135 14.59 -6.76 -11.61
C PRO A 135 15.28 -6.16 -10.38
N ASP A 136 15.50 -4.86 -10.36
CA ASP A 136 16.20 -4.15 -9.28
C ASP A 136 15.24 -3.47 -8.30
N THR A 137 13.98 -3.28 -8.70
CA THR A 137 12.92 -2.71 -7.85
C THR A 137 12.38 -3.76 -6.88
N TYR A 138 12.21 -3.36 -5.63
CA TYR A 138 11.49 -4.18 -4.66
C TYR A 138 9.98 -3.99 -4.81
N ASN A 139 9.25 -5.11 -4.84
CA ASN A 139 7.80 -5.14 -4.98
C ASN A 139 7.18 -5.52 -3.62
N LEU A 140 6.52 -4.59 -2.95
CA LEU A 140 5.76 -4.83 -1.71
C LEU A 140 4.28 -4.64 -2.00
N TYR A 141 3.52 -5.73 -2.06
CA TYR A 141 2.11 -5.64 -2.44
C TYR A 141 1.23 -6.71 -1.80
N ASN A 142 -0.06 -6.43 -1.76
CA ASN A 142 -1.05 -7.38 -1.33
C ASN A 142 -1.09 -8.58 -2.29
N ASN A 143 -1.18 -9.80 -1.76
CA ASN A 143 -1.30 -11.00 -2.57
C ASN A 143 -2.66 -11.05 -3.25
N GLN A 144 -2.74 -10.37 -4.41
CA GLN A 144 -3.99 -10.16 -5.14
C GLN A 144 -4.59 -11.46 -5.69
N ILE A 145 -3.73 -12.44 -6.04
CA ILE A 145 -4.18 -13.78 -6.47
C ILE A 145 -4.92 -14.47 -5.30
N LYS A 146 -4.28 -14.49 -4.13
CA LYS A 146 -4.88 -15.10 -2.93
C LYS A 146 -6.11 -14.34 -2.45
N TYR A 147 -6.10 -13.00 -2.54
CA TYR A 147 -7.27 -12.15 -2.27
C TYR A 147 -8.50 -12.61 -3.04
N ALA A 148 -8.38 -12.71 -4.35
CA ALA A 148 -9.51 -13.08 -5.20
C ALA A 148 -9.89 -14.56 -5.04
N GLU A 149 -8.91 -15.46 -4.87
CA GLU A 149 -9.18 -16.87 -4.64
C GLU A 149 -9.94 -17.11 -3.32
N LEU A 150 -9.59 -16.41 -2.24
CA LEU A 150 -10.30 -16.52 -0.96
C LEU A 150 -11.75 -16.03 -1.07
N GLY A 151 -11.97 -14.82 -1.62
CA GLY A 151 -13.31 -14.28 -1.79
C GLY A 151 -14.18 -15.14 -2.71
N ALA A 152 -13.65 -15.55 -3.86
CA ALA A 152 -14.38 -16.37 -4.81
C ALA A 152 -14.71 -17.76 -4.24
N THR A 153 -13.77 -18.39 -3.53
CA THR A 153 -14.00 -19.68 -2.86
C THR A 153 -15.14 -19.56 -1.85
N TRP A 154 -15.08 -18.56 -0.95
CA TRP A 154 -16.17 -18.33 0.00
C TRP A 154 -17.52 -18.15 -0.71
N LEU A 155 -17.57 -17.34 -1.77
CA LEU A 155 -18.81 -17.10 -2.52
C LEU A 155 -19.36 -18.39 -3.12
N PHE A 156 -18.52 -19.15 -3.80
CA PHE A 156 -18.94 -20.38 -4.47
C PHE A 156 -19.39 -21.47 -3.48
N GLU A 157 -18.79 -21.51 -2.28
CA GLU A 157 -19.24 -22.36 -1.17
C GLU A 157 -20.62 -21.92 -0.65
N GLN A 158 -20.87 -20.61 -0.49
CA GLN A 158 -22.19 -20.09 -0.11
C GLN A 158 -23.28 -20.47 -1.13
N LEU A 159 -22.91 -20.63 -2.39
CA LEU A 159 -23.82 -21.03 -3.48
C LEU A 159 -23.93 -22.57 -3.64
N GLY A 160 -23.24 -23.35 -2.82
CA GLY A 160 -23.20 -24.82 -2.97
C GLY A 160 -22.55 -25.27 -4.28
N GLY A 161 -21.60 -24.49 -4.79
CA GLY A 161 -20.80 -24.78 -5.97
C GLY A 161 -21.49 -24.60 -7.31
N LYS A 162 -22.68 -23.96 -7.37
CA LYS A 162 -23.43 -23.74 -8.62
C LYS A 162 -24.24 -22.47 -8.60
N GLY A 163 -24.46 -21.88 -9.77
CA GLY A 163 -25.27 -20.65 -9.93
C GLY A 163 -24.55 -19.59 -10.73
N LYS A 164 -25.22 -18.46 -10.95
CA LYS A 164 -24.70 -17.32 -11.73
C LYS A 164 -24.10 -16.27 -10.79
N VAL A 165 -22.90 -15.83 -11.11
CA VAL A 165 -22.15 -14.80 -10.36
C VAL A 165 -21.91 -13.61 -11.26
N TYR A 166 -22.37 -12.43 -10.84
CA TYR A 166 -22.02 -11.16 -11.48
C TYR A 166 -20.60 -10.77 -11.06
N TYR A 167 -19.70 -10.67 -12.05
CA TYR A 167 -18.27 -10.46 -11.82
C TYR A 167 -17.89 -9.03 -12.16
N MET A 168 -17.61 -8.22 -11.10
CA MET A 168 -17.28 -6.79 -11.21
C MET A 168 -15.80 -6.60 -10.90
N ARG A 169 -15.02 -6.26 -11.92
CA ARG A 169 -13.55 -6.12 -11.88
C ARG A 169 -13.12 -4.66 -11.67
N GLY A 170 -11.80 -4.46 -11.53
CA GLY A 170 -11.19 -3.15 -11.39
C GLY A 170 -10.87 -2.46 -12.72
N ILE A 171 -9.62 -1.99 -12.85
CA ILE A 171 -9.10 -1.33 -14.06
C ILE A 171 -8.51 -2.37 -15.00
N ALA A 172 -8.98 -2.41 -16.24
CA ALA A 172 -8.47 -3.33 -17.25
C ALA A 172 -6.96 -3.11 -17.49
N GLY A 173 -6.18 -4.20 -17.45
CA GLY A 173 -4.72 -4.16 -17.65
C GLY A 173 -3.91 -3.76 -16.42
N HIS A 174 -4.53 -3.27 -15.35
CA HIS A 174 -3.84 -2.98 -14.10
C HIS A 174 -3.33 -4.29 -13.46
N PRO A 175 -2.06 -4.33 -12.95
CA PRO A 175 -1.48 -5.56 -12.39
C PRO A 175 -2.31 -6.21 -11.28
N ALA A 176 -2.87 -5.41 -10.37
CA ALA A 176 -3.71 -5.93 -9.30
C ALA A 176 -5.02 -6.53 -9.82
N ASP A 177 -5.64 -5.96 -10.87
CA ASP A 177 -6.84 -6.53 -11.49
C ASP A 177 -6.53 -7.83 -12.20
N SER A 178 -5.41 -7.89 -12.92
CA SER A 178 -4.96 -9.10 -13.63
C SER A 178 -4.66 -10.25 -12.67
N ASP A 179 -3.99 -9.98 -11.55
CA ASP A 179 -3.71 -10.97 -10.51
C ASP A 179 -5.00 -11.43 -9.81
N ARG A 180 -5.97 -10.53 -9.56
CA ARG A 180 -7.30 -10.89 -9.03
C ARG A 180 -8.08 -11.79 -10.01
N ASP A 181 -8.01 -11.51 -11.30
CA ASP A 181 -8.64 -12.35 -12.31
C ASP A 181 -8.05 -13.78 -12.32
N ILE A 182 -6.73 -13.90 -12.18
CA ILE A 182 -6.06 -15.20 -12.01
C ILE A 182 -6.61 -15.94 -10.78
N GLY A 183 -6.69 -15.27 -9.63
CA GLY A 183 -7.18 -15.86 -8.39
C GLY A 183 -8.65 -16.28 -8.48
N PHE A 184 -9.51 -15.42 -9.04
CA PHE A 184 -10.92 -15.73 -9.29
C PHE A 184 -11.08 -16.96 -10.20
N LYS A 185 -10.34 -17.01 -11.32
CA LYS A 185 -10.35 -18.14 -12.25
C LYS A 185 -9.77 -19.43 -11.65
N ASN A 186 -8.82 -19.33 -10.72
CA ASN A 186 -8.31 -20.49 -9.97
C ASN A 186 -9.39 -21.09 -9.07
N ALA A 187 -10.17 -20.26 -8.38
CA ALA A 187 -11.34 -20.74 -7.63
C ALA A 187 -12.39 -21.33 -8.58
N LEU A 188 -12.71 -20.65 -9.68
CA LEU A 188 -13.72 -21.09 -10.64
C LEU A 188 -13.45 -22.50 -11.20
N LYS A 189 -12.19 -22.85 -11.45
CA LYS A 189 -11.79 -24.19 -11.88
C LYS A 189 -12.22 -25.30 -10.91
N LYS A 190 -12.33 -24.99 -9.62
CA LYS A 190 -12.73 -25.93 -8.57
C LYS A 190 -14.26 -26.07 -8.45
N TYR A 191 -15.01 -25.12 -9.03
CA TYR A 191 -16.47 -25.06 -8.96
C TYR A 191 -17.09 -24.95 -10.36
N PRO A 192 -17.08 -26.02 -11.16
CA PRO A 192 -17.53 -26.02 -12.57
C PRO A 192 -19.03 -25.75 -12.77
N GLY A 193 -19.82 -25.74 -11.69
CA GLY A 193 -21.24 -25.38 -11.73
C GLY A 193 -21.51 -23.88 -11.62
N ILE A 194 -20.47 -23.05 -11.45
CA ILE A 194 -20.59 -21.59 -11.41
C ILE A 194 -20.51 -21.03 -12.84
N GLU A 195 -21.49 -20.21 -13.19
CA GLU A 195 -21.54 -19.43 -14.43
C GLU A 195 -21.20 -17.96 -14.13
N VAL A 196 -20.27 -17.40 -14.88
CA VAL A 196 -19.88 -15.99 -14.74
C VAL A 196 -20.67 -15.12 -15.71
N VAL A 197 -21.30 -14.08 -15.21
CA VAL A 197 -22.09 -13.14 -16.01
C VAL A 197 -21.55 -11.72 -15.88
N PRO A 198 -21.70 -10.88 -16.93
CA PRO A 198 -22.37 -11.14 -18.21
C PRO A 198 -21.54 -12.01 -19.17
N ASN A 199 -20.26 -12.20 -18.89
CA ASN A 199 -19.32 -13.04 -19.65
C ASN A 199 -18.14 -13.42 -18.75
N ALA A 200 -17.23 -14.27 -19.21
CA ALA A 200 -16.10 -14.80 -18.45
C ALA A 200 -15.09 -13.73 -17.99
N ASP A 201 -15.08 -12.56 -18.63
CA ASP A 201 -14.18 -11.45 -18.28
C ASP A 201 -14.83 -10.42 -17.34
N GLY A 202 -16.14 -10.57 -17.04
CA GLY A 202 -16.88 -9.68 -16.16
C GLY A 202 -17.05 -8.27 -16.73
N VAL A 203 -17.25 -7.30 -15.82
CA VAL A 203 -17.35 -5.87 -16.15
C VAL A 203 -16.30 -5.07 -15.37
N HIS A 204 -15.73 -4.04 -16.00
CA HIS A 204 -14.71 -3.21 -15.39
C HIS A 204 -15.31 -1.95 -14.75
N THR A 205 -15.24 -1.86 -13.43
CA THR A 205 -15.73 -0.73 -12.63
C THR A 205 -14.70 0.41 -12.52
N LYS A 206 -13.47 0.17 -12.96
CA LYS A 206 -12.31 1.07 -12.79
C LYS A 206 -11.99 1.41 -11.32
N TRP A 207 -12.56 0.65 -10.36
CA TRP A 207 -12.58 0.96 -8.95
C TRP A 207 -13.16 2.35 -8.65
N ASP A 208 -14.02 2.84 -9.55
CA ASP A 208 -14.72 4.11 -9.43
C ASP A 208 -16.13 3.87 -8.87
N PRO A 209 -16.50 4.49 -7.72
CA PRO A 209 -17.82 4.30 -7.13
C PRO A 209 -18.98 4.71 -8.03
N ALA A 210 -18.81 5.75 -8.87
CA ALA A 210 -19.87 6.20 -9.78
C ALA A 210 -20.06 5.21 -10.93
N GLU A 211 -18.98 4.69 -11.52
CA GLU A 211 -19.04 3.65 -12.55
C GLU A 211 -19.60 2.34 -11.97
N GLY A 212 -19.18 1.95 -10.75
CA GLY A 212 -19.73 0.79 -10.04
C GLY A 212 -21.23 0.91 -9.82
N THR A 213 -21.70 2.07 -9.34
CA THR A 213 -23.13 2.36 -9.15
C THR A 213 -23.90 2.31 -10.46
N LYS A 214 -23.34 2.88 -11.53
CA LYS A 214 -23.95 2.85 -12.87
C LYS A 214 -24.12 1.41 -13.36
N LEU A 215 -23.05 0.61 -13.35
CA LEU A 215 -23.05 -0.76 -13.84
C LEU A 215 -24.04 -1.67 -13.08
N ILE A 216 -24.11 -1.57 -11.75
CA ILE A 216 -25.08 -2.37 -10.99
C ILE A 216 -26.53 -1.90 -11.25
N ASN A 217 -26.80 -0.59 -11.40
CA ASN A 217 -28.12 -0.08 -11.72
C ASN A 217 -28.56 -0.52 -13.15
N GLU A 218 -27.69 -0.48 -14.13
CA GLU A 218 -27.95 -0.99 -15.49
C GLU A 218 -28.27 -2.50 -15.47
N PHE A 219 -27.49 -3.27 -14.68
CA PHE A 219 -27.71 -4.70 -14.52
C PHE A 219 -29.05 -5.01 -13.84
N ILE A 220 -29.46 -4.23 -12.84
CA ILE A 220 -30.77 -4.34 -12.19
C ILE A 220 -31.87 -3.97 -13.18
N ALA A 221 -31.73 -2.84 -13.90
CA ALA A 221 -32.75 -2.36 -14.84
C ALA A 221 -32.96 -3.31 -16.03
N SER A 222 -31.95 -4.06 -16.44
CA SER A 222 -32.05 -5.07 -17.49
C SER A 222 -32.85 -6.33 -17.06
N GLY A 223 -33.18 -6.47 -15.78
CA GLY A 223 -33.82 -7.66 -15.22
C GLY A 223 -32.86 -8.85 -14.99
N GLN A 224 -31.60 -8.73 -15.36
CA GLN A 224 -30.62 -9.82 -15.19
C GLN A 224 -30.27 -10.07 -13.73
N TYR A 225 -30.39 -9.05 -12.86
CA TYR A 225 -30.17 -9.20 -11.43
C TYR A 225 -31.00 -10.33 -10.80
N ASP A 226 -32.24 -10.53 -11.25
CA ASP A 226 -33.14 -11.55 -10.72
C ASP A 226 -32.71 -12.99 -11.11
N THR A 227 -31.70 -13.14 -11.95
CA THR A 227 -31.18 -14.45 -12.40
C THR A 227 -29.88 -14.86 -11.70
N ILE A 228 -29.22 -13.95 -10.95
CA ILE A 228 -27.95 -14.25 -10.30
C ILE A 228 -28.14 -14.73 -8.85
N GLN A 229 -27.15 -15.43 -8.34
CA GLN A 229 -27.10 -15.94 -6.97
C GLN A 229 -25.97 -15.32 -6.15
N GLY A 230 -25.04 -14.59 -6.77
CA GLY A 230 -23.94 -13.95 -6.05
C GLY A 230 -23.28 -12.83 -6.85
N ILE A 231 -22.54 -11.98 -6.14
CA ILE A 231 -21.74 -10.89 -6.74
C ILE A 231 -20.32 -10.98 -6.19
N TRP A 232 -19.36 -10.94 -7.09
CA TRP A 232 -17.96 -10.71 -6.73
C TRP A 232 -17.57 -9.29 -7.13
N THR A 233 -17.12 -8.52 -6.16
CA THR A 233 -16.62 -7.16 -6.38
C THR A 233 -15.36 -6.93 -5.55
N SER A 234 -14.71 -5.78 -5.70
CA SER A 234 -13.49 -5.45 -4.98
C SER A 234 -13.20 -3.96 -4.99
N GLY A 235 -13.54 -3.27 -3.90
CA GLY A 235 -13.24 -1.86 -3.71
C GLY A 235 -14.32 -0.88 -4.17
N ILE A 236 -15.52 -1.38 -4.55
CA ILE A 236 -16.73 -0.57 -4.80
C ILE A 236 -17.95 -1.20 -4.10
N ASP A 237 -17.71 -1.97 -3.09
CA ASP A 237 -18.63 -2.93 -2.49
C ASP A 237 -19.82 -2.24 -1.84
N SER A 238 -19.58 -1.18 -1.06
CA SER A 238 -20.60 -0.44 -0.34
C SER A 238 -21.64 0.21 -1.27
N VAL A 239 -21.18 0.80 -2.39
CA VAL A 239 -22.10 1.43 -3.35
C VAL A 239 -22.94 0.41 -4.11
N VAL A 240 -22.40 -0.81 -4.33
CA VAL A 240 -23.16 -1.92 -4.93
C VAL A 240 -24.28 -2.36 -3.96
N VAL A 241 -23.97 -2.54 -2.68
CA VAL A 241 -24.97 -2.90 -1.64
C VAL A 241 -26.06 -1.82 -1.54
N ASP A 242 -25.68 -0.54 -1.52
CA ASP A 242 -26.62 0.58 -1.44
C ASP A 242 -27.52 0.68 -2.68
N ALA A 243 -26.98 0.43 -3.87
CA ALA A 243 -27.78 0.43 -5.11
C ALA A 243 -28.82 -0.71 -5.10
N ILE A 244 -28.45 -1.91 -4.65
CA ILE A 244 -29.36 -3.05 -4.50
C ILE A 244 -30.49 -2.72 -3.52
N LYS A 245 -30.13 -2.13 -2.36
CA LYS A 245 -31.08 -1.68 -1.34
C LYS A 245 -32.04 -0.62 -1.89
N ALA A 246 -31.52 0.39 -2.57
CA ALA A 246 -32.31 1.48 -3.15
C ALA A 246 -33.29 0.96 -4.22
N ALA A 247 -32.93 -0.08 -4.97
CA ALA A 247 -33.77 -0.75 -5.94
C ALA A 247 -34.79 -1.71 -5.31
N ASN A 248 -34.82 -1.86 -3.98
CA ASN A 248 -35.64 -2.83 -3.23
C ASN A 248 -35.48 -4.26 -3.73
N LYS A 249 -34.27 -4.65 -4.16
CA LYS A 249 -33.94 -6.00 -4.58
C LYS A 249 -33.45 -6.83 -3.38
N PRO A 250 -33.74 -8.14 -3.33
CA PRO A 250 -33.18 -9.02 -2.30
C PRO A 250 -31.66 -9.09 -2.45
N PHE A 251 -30.95 -9.07 -1.32
CA PHE A 251 -29.50 -9.26 -1.35
C PHE A 251 -29.15 -10.71 -1.73
N VAL A 252 -28.13 -10.84 -2.56
CA VAL A 252 -27.42 -12.10 -2.80
C VAL A 252 -26.08 -12.05 -2.03
N PRO A 253 -25.39 -13.18 -1.77
CA PRO A 253 -24.04 -13.16 -1.20
C PRO A 253 -23.07 -12.28 -2.01
N ILE A 254 -22.30 -11.43 -1.32
CA ILE A 254 -21.42 -10.44 -1.93
C ILE A 254 -19.99 -10.60 -1.37
N VAL A 255 -19.01 -10.63 -2.28
CA VAL A 255 -17.59 -10.48 -1.94
C VAL A 255 -17.17 -9.03 -2.11
N GLY A 256 -16.41 -8.51 -1.16
CA GLY A 256 -15.85 -7.19 -1.24
C GLY A 256 -14.48 -7.06 -0.58
N ALA A 257 -13.94 -5.85 -0.64
CA ALA A 257 -12.74 -5.46 0.10
C ALA A 257 -13.10 -5.08 1.55
N ASP A 258 -12.08 -4.83 2.36
CA ASP A 258 -12.22 -4.38 3.74
C ASP A 258 -12.50 -2.87 3.87
N LEU A 259 -13.31 -2.31 2.96
CA LEU A 259 -13.74 -0.92 3.05
C LEU A 259 -14.63 -0.68 4.25
N GLY A 260 -14.40 0.44 4.96
CA GLY A 260 -15.15 0.81 6.16
C GLY A 260 -16.66 0.78 5.97
N GLY A 261 -17.17 1.32 4.86
CA GLY A 261 -18.59 1.31 4.52
C GLY A 261 -19.17 -0.09 4.32
N PHE A 262 -18.48 -0.95 3.58
CA PHE A 262 -18.94 -2.33 3.35
C PHE A 262 -18.94 -3.15 4.65
N VAL A 263 -17.89 -3.05 5.44
CA VAL A 263 -17.81 -3.75 6.74
C VAL A 263 -18.90 -3.25 7.69
N ALA A 264 -19.20 -1.95 7.71
CA ALA A 264 -20.31 -1.39 8.49
C ALA A 264 -21.65 -1.96 8.03
N GLN A 265 -21.91 -2.08 6.72
CA GLN A 265 -23.12 -2.70 6.17
C GLN A 265 -23.24 -4.18 6.58
N LEU A 266 -22.16 -4.94 6.53
CA LEU A 266 -22.13 -6.36 6.97
C LEU A 266 -22.44 -6.52 8.47
N LEU A 267 -22.13 -5.52 9.28
CA LEU A 267 -22.35 -5.52 10.73
C LEU A 267 -23.68 -4.87 11.15
N ASP A 268 -24.47 -4.34 10.22
CA ASP A 268 -25.78 -3.74 10.47
C ASP A 268 -26.94 -4.60 9.94
N PRO A 269 -27.36 -5.66 10.65
CA PRO A 269 -28.46 -6.51 10.22
C PRO A 269 -29.84 -5.82 10.25
N LYS A 270 -29.95 -4.65 10.87
CA LYS A 270 -31.20 -3.85 10.88
C LYS A 270 -31.31 -3.00 9.63
N GLY A 271 -30.24 -2.33 9.25
CA GLY A 271 -30.17 -1.52 8.06
C GLY A 271 -30.09 -2.34 6.77
N TYR A 272 -29.46 -3.52 6.83
CA TYR A 272 -29.22 -4.41 5.69
C TYR A 272 -29.66 -5.86 6.00
N PRO A 273 -30.99 -6.08 6.15
CA PRO A 273 -31.50 -7.40 6.52
C PRO A 273 -31.18 -8.44 5.45
N ASN A 274 -30.71 -9.61 5.89
CA ASN A 274 -30.30 -10.75 5.04
C ASN A 274 -29.07 -10.51 4.14
N LEU A 275 -28.37 -9.40 4.27
CA LEU A 275 -27.07 -9.21 3.60
C LEU A 275 -26.08 -10.25 4.12
N LYS A 276 -25.54 -11.05 3.23
CA LYS A 276 -24.43 -11.97 3.49
C LYS A 276 -23.23 -11.52 2.68
N GLY A 277 -22.06 -11.45 3.30
CA GLY A 277 -20.87 -11.07 2.58
C GLY A 277 -19.59 -11.45 3.29
N VAL A 278 -18.51 -11.44 2.54
CA VAL A 278 -17.14 -11.55 3.02
C VAL A 278 -16.37 -10.32 2.57
N ALA A 279 -15.69 -9.69 3.53
CA ALA A 279 -14.68 -8.70 3.26
C ALA A 279 -13.30 -9.38 3.28
N VAL A 280 -12.49 -9.10 2.27
CA VAL A 280 -11.12 -9.61 2.20
C VAL A 280 -10.17 -8.42 2.32
N THR A 281 -9.16 -8.51 3.19
CA THR A 281 -8.26 -7.39 3.43
C THR A 281 -7.40 -7.08 2.21
N ASN A 282 -7.32 -5.79 1.88
CA ASN A 282 -6.45 -5.22 0.87
C ASN A 282 -5.93 -3.89 1.41
N THR A 283 -4.93 -3.97 2.30
CA THR A 283 -4.50 -2.79 3.06
C THR A 283 -3.86 -1.71 2.20
N ALA A 284 -4.34 -0.48 2.31
CA ALA A 284 -3.70 0.70 1.72
C ALA A 284 -2.48 1.18 2.52
N ALA A 285 -2.27 0.66 3.73
CA ALA A 285 -1.05 0.91 4.50
C ALA A 285 0.23 0.39 3.82
N VAL A 286 0.12 -0.28 2.66
CA VAL A 286 1.25 -0.55 1.78
C VAL A 286 2.01 0.71 1.38
N GLY A 287 1.37 1.90 1.36
CA GLY A 287 2.06 3.18 1.16
C GLY A 287 3.11 3.44 2.23
N GLY A 288 2.71 3.34 3.50
CA GLY A 288 3.63 3.45 4.65
C GLY A 288 4.65 2.32 4.70
N ALA A 289 4.20 1.08 4.46
CA ALA A 289 5.08 -0.08 4.41
C ALA A 289 6.18 0.07 3.33
N GLY A 290 5.84 0.66 2.18
CA GLY A 290 6.81 0.97 1.13
C GLY A 290 7.85 1.99 1.58
N VAL A 291 7.46 3.04 2.29
CA VAL A 291 8.40 4.01 2.88
C VAL A 291 9.34 3.32 3.88
N ASN A 292 8.82 2.47 4.75
CA ASN A 292 9.65 1.70 5.69
C ASN A 292 10.60 0.74 4.98
N LEU A 293 10.14 0.05 3.93
CA LEU A 293 10.99 -0.82 3.12
C LEU A 293 12.10 -0.03 2.42
N ALA A 294 11.79 1.14 1.86
CA ALA A 294 12.77 2.03 1.27
C ALA A 294 13.85 2.46 2.29
N LEU A 295 13.44 2.79 3.52
CA LEU A 295 14.37 3.10 4.62
C LEU A 295 15.25 1.91 5.00
N LYS A 296 14.71 0.70 5.03
CA LYS A 296 15.50 -0.53 5.25
C LYS A 296 16.55 -0.71 4.15
N LEU A 297 16.16 -0.52 2.88
CA LEU A 297 17.10 -0.61 1.74
C LEU A 297 18.21 0.45 1.79
N LEU A 298 17.87 1.68 2.18
CA LEU A 298 18.82 2.78 2.36
C LEU A 298 19.80 2.51 3.51
N ASN A 299 19.35 1.85 4.57
CA ASN A 299 20.20 1.41 5.69
C ASN A 299 21.07 0.18 5.36
N GLY A 300 20.84 -0.50 4.23
CA GLY A 300 21.55 -1.73 3.87
C GLY A 300 21.00 -2.98 4.59
N ASP A 301 19.78 -2.94 5.10
CA ASP A 301 19.15 -4.07 5.78
C ASP A 301 18.86 -5.19 4.79
N LYS A 302 19.01 -6.44 5.24
CA LYS A 302 18.63 -7.61 4.44
C LYS A 302 17.11 -7.75 4.42
N ILE A 303 16.52 -7.71 3.22
CA ILE A 303 15.10 -7.92 3.02
C ILE A 303 14.81 -9.40 2.78
N VAL A 304 13.84 -9.94 3.50
CA VAL A 304 13.30 -11.28 3.25
C VAL A 304 12.25 -11.17 2.17
N THR A 305 12.47 -11.86 1.06
CA THR A 305 11.56 -11.89 -0.09
C THR A 305 10.85 -13.24 -0.18
N ALA A 306 9.65 -13.24 -0.72
CA ALA A 306 8.83 -14.42 -0.95
C ALA A 306 7.99 -14.23 -2.22
N GLY A 307 7.61 -15.36 -2.83
CA GLY A 307 6.82 -15.37 -4.06
C GLY A 307 7.68 -15.72 -5.29
N GLU A 308 7.02 -15.83 -6.44
CA GLU A 308 7.66 -16.26 -7.69
C GLU A 308 8.40 -15.11 -8.39
N ARG A 309 8.04 -13.86 -8.10
CA ARG A 309 8.68 -12.66 -8.67
C ARG A 309 9.89 -12.24 -7.85
N ALA A 310 10.93 -11.80 -8.51
CA ALA A 310 12.15 -11.31 -7.85
C ALA A 310 11.84 -10.12 -6.91
N ASN A 311 12.65 -9.99 -5.85
CA ASN A 311 12.56 -8.88 -4.89
C ASN A 311 11.15 -8.60 -4.35
N THR A 312 10.33 -9.64 -4.15
CA THR A 312 8.93 -9.50 -3.75
C THR A 312 8.73 -9.73 -2.27
N VAL A 313 7.96 -8.84 -1.64
CA VAL A 313 7.38 -8.97 -0.31
C VAL A 313 5.86 -9.05 -0.49
N LEU A 314 5.28 -10.22 -0.23
CA LEU A 314 3.85 -10.45 -0.34
C LEU A 314 3.16 -10.29 1.01
N LEU A 315 2.05 -9.55 1.01
CA LEU A 315 1.16 -9.40 2.16
C LEU A 315 -0.06 -10.28 1.95
N ASP A 316 -0.21 -11.29 2.80
CA ASP A 316 -1.33 -12.22 2.69
C ASP A 316 -2.64 -11.59 3.18
N PRO A 317 -3.72 -11.65 2.39
CA PRO A 317 -5.03 -11.16 2.78
C PRO A 317 -5.71 -12.08 3.78
N VAL A 318 -6.61 -11.50 4.58
CA VAL A 318 -7.44 -12.20 5.56
C VAL A 318 -8.91 -12.00 5.22
N PRO A 319 -9.70 -13.08 5.02
CA PRO A 319 -11.14 -12.98 4.82
C PRO A 319 -11.87 -12.93 6.16
N ALA A 320 -12.93 -12.13 6.24
CA ALA A 320 -13.87 -12.12 7.36
C ALA A 320 -15.31 -11.99 6.84
N ASP A 321 -16.20 -12.87 7.26
CA ASP A 321 -17.59 -12.90 6.82
C ASP A 321 -18.57 -12.56 7.95
N ASN A 322 -19.79 -12.18 7.59
CA ASN A 322 -20.85 -11.94 8.55
C ASN A 322 -21.78 -13.15 8.77
N THR A 323 -21.43 -14.31 8.25
CA THR A 323 -22.23 -15.54 8.39
C THR A 323 -21.82 -16.38 9.58
N THR A 324 -20.60 -16.21 10.07
CA THR A 324 -20.03 -16.90 11.23
C THR A 324 -19.79 -15.93 12.40
N ASP A 325 -19.81 -16.43 13.64
CA ASP A 325 -19.51 -15.59 14.82
C ASP A 325 -18.05 -15.17 14.85
N ALA A 326 -17.14 -16.03 14.42
CA ALA A 326 -15.73 -15.71 14.29
C ALA A 326 -15.48 -14.61 13.24
N GLY A 327 -16.12 -14.70 12.09
CA GLY A 327 -16.04 -13.68 11.04
C GLY A 327 -16.60 -12.34 11.51
N LYS A 328 -17.78 -12.32 12.17
CA LYS A 328 -18.35 -11.10 12.76
C LYS A 328 -17.43 -10.47 13.81
N ALA A 329 -16.81 -11.28 14.67
CA ALA A 329 -15.87 -10.78 15.67
C ALA A 329 -14.64 -10.15 15.00
N LEU A 330 -14.13 -10.76 13.92
CA LEU A 330 -13.01 -10.24 13.16
C LEU A 330 -13.37 -8.94 12.44
N LEU A 331 -14.52 -8.88 11.75
CA LEU A 331 -15.02 -7.64 11.12
C LEU A 331 -15.13 -6.49 12.14
N LYS A 332 -15.65 -6.76 13.34
CA LYS A 332 -15.73 -5.76 14.42
C LYS A 332 -14.36 -5.27 14.87
N SER A 333 -13.37 -6.16 14.92
CA SER A 333 -12.00 -5.80 15.34
C SER A 333 -11.27 -4.90 14.34
N TRP A 334 -11.74 -4.85 13.09
CA TRP A 334 -11.19 -3.99 12.04
C TRP A 334 -11.74 -2.57 12.08
N GLN A 335 -12.89 -2.34 12.72
CA GLN A 335 -13.51 -1.02 12.70
C GLN A 335 -12.63 0.04 13.34
N VAL A 336 -12.55 1.20 12.68
CA VAL A 336 -11.81 2.37 13.14
C VAL A 336 -12.77 3.55 13.20
N ASP A 337 -12.91 4.13 14.40
CA ASP A 337 -13.81 5.27 14.61
C ASP A 337 -13.34 6.49 13.82
N GLY A 338 -14.26 7.12 13.09
CA GLY A 338 -14.01 8.33 12.33
C GLY A 338 -13.25 8.13 11.01
N LEU A 339 -12.99 6.88 10.60
CA LEU A 339 -12.42 6.59 9.30
C LEU A 339 -13.46 6.85 8.19
N ASP A 340 -13.00 7.40 7.05
CA ASP A 340 -13.85 7.56 5.87
C ASP A 340 -14.39 6.20 5.42
N PRO A 341 -15.69 6.06 5.17
CA PRO A 341 -16.29 4.79 4.73
C PRO A 341 -15.69 4.19 3.47
N ASN A 342 -15.07 5.01 2.63
CA ASN A 342 -14.41 4.57 1.40
C ASN A 342 -12.95 4.11 1.60
N TRP A 343 -12.43 4.22 2.82
CA TRP A 343 -11.09 3.79 3.13
C TRP A 343 -11.07 2.32 3.59
N PRO A 344 -10.03 1.54 3.22
CA PRO A 344 -9.76 0.24 3.84
C PRO A 344 -9.53 0.34 5.35
N LEU A 345 -9.84 -0.71 6.07
CA LEU A 345 -9.72 -0.72 7.53
C LEU A 345 -8.32 -1.09 8.03
N GLY A 346 -7.47 -1.59 7.14
CA GLY A 346 -6.09 -1.99 7.44
C GLY A 346 -5.11 -0.81 7.45
N LEU A 347 -5.03 -0.04 8.57
CA LEU A 347 -4.18 1.15 8.69
C LEU A 347 -2.70 0.86 8.99
N ASN A 348 -2.31 -0.39 9.13
CA ASN A 348 -0.92 -0.77 9.40
C ASN A 348 -0.58 -2.13 8.78
N VAL A 349 0.73 -2.35 8.56
CA VAL A 349 1.29 -3.63 8.12
C VAL A 349 2.30 -4.09 9.16
N PRO A 350 2.01 -5.16 9.93
CA PRO A 350 2.92 -5.67 10.96
C PRO A 350 4.33 -5.93 10.41
N GLY A 351 5.35 -5.39 11.08
CA GLY A 351 6.76 -5.50 10.67
C GLY A 351 7.21 -4.53 9.58
N TYR A 352 6.27 -3.80 8.96
CA TYR A 352 6.54 -2.83 7.89
C TYR A 352 5.98 -1.42 8.14
N THR A 353 5.23 -1.19 9.20
CA THR A 353 4.80 0.15 9.59
C THR A 353 5.09 0.40 11.07
N THR A 354 5.46 1.62 11.40
CA THR A 354 5.65 2.11 12.77
C THR A 354 4.62 3.19 13.13
N ALA A 355 4.02 3.83 12.13
CA ALA A 355 2.94 4.78 12.33
C ALA A 355 1.70 4.09 12.92
N THR A 356 1.02 4.79 13.82
CA THR A 356 -0.27 4.36 14.37
C THR A 356 -1.42 4.66 13.40
N GLY A 357 -2.56 3.96 13.54
CA GLY A 357 -3.75 4.28 12.78
C GLY A 357 -4.19 5.74 12.90
N ALA A 358 -4.10 6.33 14.10
CA ALA A 358 -4.41 7.74 14.32
C ALA A 358 -3.48 8.69 13.53
N GLN A 359 -2.19 8.34 13.41
CA GLN A 359 -1.26 9.11 12.58
C GLN A 359 -1.58 8.97 11.09
N ALA A 360 -1.97 7.76 10.64
CA ALA A 360 -2.41 7.54 9.27
C ALA A 360 -3.66 8.39 8.92
N VAL A 361 -4.67 8.38 9.79
CA VAL A 361 -5.89 9.19 9.63
C VAL A 361 -5.56 10.70 9.65
N ALA A 362 -4.61 11.15 10.48
CA ALA A 362 -4.18 12.55 10.52
C ALA A 362 -3.52 13.04 9.23
N CYS A 363 -3.02 12.13 8.40
CA CYS A 363 -2.44 12.38 7.07
C CYS A 363 -1.33 13.45 7.04
N LYS A 364 -0.46 13.48 8.06
CA LYS A 364 0.63 14.46 8.17
C LYS A 364 1.97 13.84 7.86
N GLY A 365 2.76 14.56 7.07
CA GLY A 365 4.13 14.22 6.70
C GLY A 365 5.18 15.07 7.42
N PRO A 366 6.47 14.81 7.13
CA PRO A 366 7.56 15.64 7.65
C PRO A 366 7.41 17.11 7.20
N GLY A 367 7.36 18.02 8.17
CA GLY A 367 7.25 19.47 7.91
C GLY A 367 5.82 20.00 7.73
N GLU A 368 4.79 19.18 7.90
CA GLU A 368 3.36 19.57 7.82
C GLU A 368 2.72 19.79 9.20
#